data_bba58b9f3690206c2602c05ab2a85559
#
_entry.id   bba58b9f3690206c2602c05ab2a85559
#
_cell.length_a   1.000
_cell.length_b   1.000
_cell.length_c   1.000
_cell.angle_alpha   90.00
_cell.angle_beta   90.00
_cell.angle_gamma   90.00
#
_symmetry.space_group_name_H-M   'P 1'
#
loop_
_entity.id
_entity.type
_entity.pdbx_description
1 polymer ?
#
loop_
_entity_poly.entity_id
_entity_poly.type
_entity_poly.pdbx_seq_one_letter_code
_entity_poly.pdbx_strand_id
1 'polypeptide(L)'
;EGGFVLLTGEVGTGKTTLSADPRRKLIGDDEHIWSDNGISNIEGGCYAKVINLESEKEPEIYQAIRKGTILENVVYKPTSNKVDYTNKSITENTRGGYPIEFISNAKIPCIGSHPNHIIFLTCDAFGVLPPISAINSEQAQYHFISGYTAKVAGTEMGVTEPIATFSSCFGAAFMVWKPIVYAKLLAERIDRYQTKVWLINTGWIGGGYGVGKRINLAYTRAMINAIHEDLFQNVAFTTEPYFNLSIPSTCPNIPSTILNPIDAWSDKDAYVLQAKKLKKLFDDNYLKFQ
;
A
#
# COMPACT_ATOMS: atom_id res chain seq x y z
N GLU A 1 22.92 9.15 -5.08
CA GLU A 1 21.88 8.25 -5.64
C GLU A 1 21.02 7.80 -4.46
N GLY A 2 19.73 8.13 -4.48
CA GLY A 2 18.79 7.76 -3.42
C GLY A 2 18.65 6.23 -3.31
N GLY A 3 18.36 5.74 -2.10
CA GLY A 3 18.14 4.33 -1.84
C GLY A 3 16.88 3.78 -2.51
N PHE A 4 16.66 2.48 -2.42
CA PHE A 4 15.48 1.80 -2.95
C PHE A 4 14.40 1.67 -1.89
N VAL A 5 13.15 1.85 -2.30
CA VAL A 5 11.96 1.60 -1.47
C VAL A 5 11.13 0.51 -2.13
N LEU A 6 10.77 -0.52 -1.36
CA LEU A 6 9.87 -1.58 -1.77
C LEU A 6 8.50 -1.33 -1.14
N LEU A 7 7.46 -1.25 -1.96
CA LEU A 7 6.07 -1.17 -1.52
C LEU A 7 5.45 -2.56 -1.58
N THR A 8 4.74 -2.97 -0.53
CA THR A 8 3.97 -4.21 -0.51
C THR A 8 2.62 -3.99 0.16
N GLY A 9 1.62 -4.76 -0.20
CA GLY A 9 0.27 -4.65 0.33
C GLY A 9 -0.74 -5.36 -0.53
N GLU A 10 -1.96 -5.55 -0.03
CA GLU A 10 -3.07 -6.18 -0.73
C GLU A 10 -3.59 -5.31 -1.88
N VAL A 11 -4.38 -5.92 -2.77
CA VAL A 11 -5.05 -5.20 -3.87
C VAL A 11 -5.89 -4.03 -3.33
N GLY A 12 -5.80 -2.88 -3.98
CA GLY A 12 -6.56 -1.68 -3.60
C GLY A 12 -5.92 -0.81 -2.52
N THR A 13 -4.75 -1.18 -1.99
CA THR A 13 -4.02 -0.34 -1.01
C THR A 13 -3.25 0.82 -1.66
N GLY A 14 -3.14 0.85 -2.98
CA GLY A 14 -2.55 1.97 -3.73
C GLY A 14 -1.11 1.73 -4.21
N LYS A 15 -0.61 0.49 -4.25
CA LYS A 15 0.77 0.17 -4.70
C LYS A 15 1.13 0.85 -6.02
N THR A 16 0.37 0.59 -7.07
CA THR A 16 0.63 1.13 -8.42
C THR A 16 0.62 2.66 -8.44
N THR A 17 -0.38 3.30 -7.83
CA THR A 17 -0.48 4.76 -7.73
C THR A 17 0.69 5.40 -6.98
N LEU A 18 1.20 4.72 -5.95
CA LEU A 18 2.27 5.24 -5.09
C LEU A 18 3.67 4.94 -5.64
N SER A 19 3.84 3.83 -6.36
CA SER A 19 5.10 3.49 -7.04
C SER A 19 5.35 4.37 -8.28
N ALA A 20 4.30 4.80 -8.97
CA ALA A 20 4.36 5.71 -10.11
C ALA A 20 4.58 7.17 -9.68
N ASP A 21 5.72 7.47 -9.04
CA ASP A 21 6.13 8.84 -8.63
C ASP A 21 7.09 9.41 -9.69
N PRO A 22 6.78 10.55 -10.35
CA PRO A 22 7.62 11.14 -11.39
C PRO A 22 9.02 11.54 -10.92
N ARG A 23 9.20 11.71 -9.61
CA ARG A 23 10.49 12.11 -9.00
C ARG A 23 11.46 10.94 -8.82
N ARG A 24 10.99 9.70 -8.99
CA ARG A 24 11.76 8.47 -8.71
C ARG A 24 11.66 7.50 -9.87
N LYS A 25 12.73 6.75 -10.09
CA LYS A 25 12.72 5.70 -11.11
C LYS A 25 11.89 4.51 -10.64
N LEU A 26 11.01 4.03 -11.51
CA LEU A 26 10.22 2.83 -11.30
C LEU A 26 11.01 1.59 -11.73
N ILE A 27 11.15 0.61 -10.85
CA ILE A 27 11.69 -0.73 -11.18
C ILE A 27 10.56 -1.65 -11.64
N GLY A 28 9.37 -1.52 -11.05
CA GLY A 28 8.16 -2.25 -11.37
C GLY A 28 7.05 -1.89 -10.38
N ASP A 29 5.81 -2.26 -10.69
CA ASP A 29 4.64 -1.90 -9.89
C ASP A 29 3.93 -3.08 -9.22
N ASP A 30 4.35 -4.32 -9.49
CA ASP A 30 3.76 -5.54 -8.92
C ASP A 30 4.85 -6.52 -8.44
N GLU A 31 5.02 -7.68 -9.02
CA GLU A 31 5.83 -8.77 -8.48
C GLU A 31 7.34 -8.53 -8.59
N HIS A 32 8.03 -8.68 -7.46
CA HIS A 32 9.49 -8.53 -7.37
C HIS A 32 10.12 -9.72 -6.66
N ILE A 33 11.34 -10.03 -7.07
CA ILE A 33 12.23 -10.97 -6.35
C ILE A 33 13.24 -10.15 -5.54
N TRP A 34 13.38 -10.49 -4.27
CA TRP A 34 14.47 -10.01 -3.43
C TRP A 34 15.49 -11.14 -3.23
N SER A 35 16.53 -11.15 -4.04
CA SER A 35 17.65 -12.10 -4.01
C SER A 35 18.80 -11.61 -3.12
N ASP A 36 19.90 -12.37 -3.05
CA ASP A 36 21.12 -11.94 -2.37
C ASP A 36 21.86 -10.82 -3.13
N ASN A 37 21.49 -10.55 -4.36
CA ASN A 37 22.10 -9.49 -5.20
C ASN A 37 21.24 -8.21 -5.25
N GLY A 38 20.12 -8.16 -4.55
CA GLY A 38 19.18 -7.04 -4.57
C GLY A 38 17.80 -7.44 -5.08
N ILE A 39 17.05 -6.45 -5.56
CA ILE A 39 15.68 -6.63 -6.07
C ILE A 39 15.65 -6.63 -7.59
N SER A 40 14.74 -7.39 -8.17
CA SER A 40 14.41 -7.35 -9.59
C SER A 40 12.93 -7.51 -9.82
N ASN A 41 12.39 -6.74 -10.77
CA ASN A 41 11.06 -6.98 -11.30
C ASN A 41 11.07 -8.25 -12.14
N ILE A 42 10.04 -9.10 -12.00
CA ILE A 42 9.88 -10.32 -12.81
C ILE A 42 8.92 -10.15 -13.97
N GLU A 43 8.22 -9.03 -14.01
CA GLU A 43 7.28 -8.68 -15.07
C GLU A 43 7.89 -7.69 -16.06
N GLY A 44 7.57 -7.86 -17.35
CA GLY A 44 8.02 -6.94 -18.41
C GLY A 44 7.14 -5.71 -18.58
N GLY A 45 6.15 -5.48 -17.73
CA GLY A 45 5.16 -4.42 -17.87
C GLY A 45 4.41 -4.10 -16.60
N CYS A 46 3.37 -3.30 -16.75
CA CYS A 46 2.45 -2.88 -15.70
C CYS A 46 1.02 -3.24 -16.08
N TYR A 47 0.18 -3.53 -15.08
CA TYR A 47 -1.24 -3.86 -15.26
C TYR A 47 -2.11 -3.00 -14.34
N ALA A 48 -2.26 -1.75 -14.73
CA ALA A 48 -2.89 -0.72 -13.92
C ALA A 48 -4.42 -0.75 -13.98
N LYS A 49 -5.07 -0.42 -12.86
CA LYS A 49 -6.50 -0.10 -12.82
C LYS A 49 -6.70 1.28 -13.45
N VAL A 50 -7.63 1.38 -14.42
CA VAL A 50 -7.81 2.62 -15.19
C VAL A 50 -9.20 3.24 -15.02
N ILE A 51 -10.05 2.71 -14.14
CA ILE A 51 -11.33 3.37 -13.82
C ILE A 51 -11.08 4.71 -13.13
N ASN A 52 -11.74 5.76 -13.62
CA ASN A 52 -11.57 7.13 -13.15
C ASN A 52 -10.11 7.64 -13.23
N LEU A 53 -9.31 7.13 -14.16
CA LEU A 53 -7.95 7.59 -14.39
C LEU A 53 -7.96 9.04 -14.88
N GLU A 54 -7.20 9.90 -14.19
CA GLU A 54 -7.11 11.33 -14.47
C GLU A 54 -5.65 11.74 -14.66
N SER A 55 -5.38 12.56 -15.68
CA SER A 55 -4.03 13.02 -16.02
C SER A 55 -3.37 13.84 -14.89
N GLU A 56 -4.16 14.53 -14.09
CA GLU A 56 -3.70 15.37 -12.99
C GLU A 56 -3.31 14.56 -11.75
N LYS A 57 -3.95 13.40 -11.54
CA LYS A 57 -3.73 12.56 -10.36
C LYS A 57 -2.65 11.50 -10.57
N GLU A 58 -2.63 10.90 -11.77
CA GLU A 58 -1.77 9.78 -12.13
C GLU A 58 -1.19 9.97 -13.55
N PRO A 59 -0.39 11.03 -13.75
CA PRO A 59 0.09 11.43 -15.09
C PRO A 59 0.93 10.35 -15.78
N GLU A 60 1.75 9.60 -15.05
CA GLU A 60 2.61 8.54 -15.59
C GLU A 60 1.78 7.39 -16.16
N ILE A 61 0.77 6.93 -15.43
CA ILE A 61 -0.14 5.86 -15.87
C ILE A 61 -0.98 6.36 -17.05
N TYR A 62 -1.50 7.60 -16.93
CA TYR A 62 -2.33 8.19 -18.00
C TYR A 62 -1.57 8.28 -19.32
N GLN A 63 -0.32 8.72 -19.31
CA GLN A 63 0.53 8.82 -20.49
C GLN A 63 0.98 7.47 -21.04
N ALA A 64 1.05 6.43 -20.19
CA ALA A 64 1.40 5.09 -20.60
C ALA A 64 0.25 4.40 -21.37
N ILE A 65 -1.00 4.86 -21.21
CA ILE A 65 -2.14 4.34 -21.97
C ILE A 65 -2.13 4.93 -23.39
N ARG A 66 -1.42 4.28 -24.28
CA ARG A 66 -1.21 4.70 -25.67
C ARG A 66 -1.25 3.51 -26.63
N LYS A 67 -1.02 3.72 -27.92
CA LYS A 67 -0.96 2.65 -28.91
C LYS A 67 0.04 1.55 -28.48
N GLY A 68 -0.44 0.32 -28.39
CA GLY A 68 0.30 -0.84 -27.88
C GLY A 68 -0.13 -1.26 -26.48
N THR A 69 -0.95 -0.49 -25.77
CA THR A 69 -1.58 -0.88 -24.52
C THR A 69 -2.70 -1.87 -24.77
N ILE A 70 -2.79 -2.92 -23.96
CA ILE A 70 -3.91 -3.84 -23.92
C ILE A 70 -4.94 -3.31 -22.94
N LEU A 71 -6.17 -3.09 -23.40
CA LEU A 71 -7.28 -2.61 -22.58
C LEU A 71 -8.22 -3.76 -22.25
N GLU A 72 -8.55 -3.94 -20.97
CA GLU A 72 -9.47 -4.96 -20.49
C GLU A 72 -10.66 -4.30 -19.80
N ASN A 73 -11.87 -4.71 -20.20
CA ASN A 73 -13.15 -4.19 -19.69
C ASN A 73 -13.33 -2.67 -19.87
N VAL A 74 -12.55 -2.05 -20.74
CA VAL A 74 -12.55 -0.61 -20.97
C VAL A 74 -13.44 -0.28 -22.17
N VAL A 75 -14.32 0.71 -22.01
CA VAL A 75 -15.15 1.22 -23.08
C VAL A 75 -14.37 2.32 -23.83
N TYR A 76 -14.34 2.24 -25.13
CA TYR A 76 -13.76 3.26 -26.00
C TYR A 76 -14.72 3.63 -27.14
N LYS A 77 -14.57 4.84 -27.67
CA LYS A 77 -15.35 5.31 -28.80
C LYS A 77 -14.63 4.96 -30.10
N PRO A 78 -15.14 4.01 -30.92
CA PRO A 78 -14.42 3.56 -32.12
C PRO A 78 -14.08 4.67 -33.11
N THR A 79 -14.96 5.67 -33.20
CA THR A 79 -14.80 6.80 -34.14
C THR A 79 -13.69 7.79 -33.77
N SER A 80 -13.27 7.83 -32.50
CA SER A 80 -12.26 8.79 -32.00
C SER A 80 -11.07 8.11 -31.34
N ASN A 81 -11.10 6.79 -31.15
CA ASN A 81 -10.15 6.00 -30.35
C ASN A 81 -9.94 6.55 -28.92
N LYS A 82 -10.93 7.31 -28.42
CA LYS A 82 -10.87 7.85 -27.06
C LYS A 82 -11.39 6.82 -26.06
N VAL A 83 -10.61 6.61 -25.03
CA VAL A 83 -10.98 5.77 -23.88
C VAL A 83 -11.92 6.55 -22.95
N ASP A 84 -12.97 5.89 -22.49
CA ASP A 84 -13.88 6.41 -21.47
C ASP A 84 -13.56 5.77 -20.12
N TYR A 85 -12.68 6.40 -19.35
CA TYR A 85 -12.25 5.90 -18.03
C TYR A 85 -13.35 5.98 -16.96
N THR A 86 -14.45 6.67 -17.22
CA THR A 86 -15.57 6.80 -16.25
C THR A 86 -16.64 5.75 -16.45
N ASN A 87 -16.59 5.03 -17.57
CA ASN A 87 -17.62 4.08 -17.95
C ASN A 87 -17.50 2.76 -17.20
N LYS A 88 -18.56 2.40 -16.48
CA LYS A 88 -18.67 1.19 -15.65
C LYS A 88 -19.66 0.17 -16.20
N SER A 89 -20.09 0.33 -17.44
CA SER A 89 -21.15 -0.52 -18.02
C SER A 89 -20.78 -1.98 -18.14
N ILE A 90 -19.49 -2.30 -18.25
CA ILE A 90 -18.99 -3.69 -18.26
C ILE A 90 -18.69 -4.10 -16.81
N THR A 91 -17.77 -3.40 -16.14
CA THR A 91 -17.39 -3.57 -14.74
C THR A 91 -16.58 -2.37 -14.26
N GLU A 92 -16.47 -2.18 -12.94
CA GLU A 92 -15.52 -1.21 -12.36
C GLU A 92 -14.06 -1.70 -12.38
N ASN A 93 -13.82 -2.98 -12.65
CA ASN A 93 -12.48 -3.55 -12.78
C ASN A 93 -11.95 -3.40 -14.21
N THR A 94 -11.72 -2.16 -14.62
CA THR A 94 -11.09 -1.84 -15.90
C THR A 94 -9.58 -1.83 -15.77
N ARG A 95 -8.85 -2.39 -16.73
CA ARG A 95 -7.40 -2.50 -16.69
C ARG A 95 -6.75 -2.04 -17.98
N GLY A 96 -5.51 -1.52 -17.85
CA GLY A 96 -4.60 -1.25 -18.95
C GLY A 96 -3.27 -1.95 -18.71
N GLY A 97 -2.91 -2.89 -19.60
CA GLY A 97 -1.62 -3.58 -19.58
C GLY A 97 -0.68 -2.96 -20.61
N TYR A 98 0.51 -2.54 -20.19
CA TYR A 98 1.49 -1.88 -21.04
C TYR A 98 2.92 -2.25 -20.67
N PRO A 99 3.87 -2.26 -21.64
CA PRO A 99 5.29 -2.47 -21.35
C PRO A 99 5.83 -1.42 -20.39
N ILE A 100 6.76 -1.80 -19.51
CA ILE A 100 7.31 -0.89 -18.50
C ILE A 100 8.02 0.31 -19.14
N GLU A 101 8.54 0.18 -20.34
CA GLU A 101 9.16 1.25 -21.12
C GLU A 101 8.19 2.37 -21.53
N PHE A 102 6.87 2.15 -21.35
CA PHE A 102 5.89 3.21 -21.55
C PHE A 102 5.87 4.22 -20.40
N ILE A 103 6.40 3.84 -19.24
CA ILE A 103 6.64 4.71 -18.10
C ILE A 103 7.94 5.48 -18.34
N SER A 104 7.86 6.79 -18.42
CA SER A 104 8.98 7.68 -18.82
C SER A 104 10.18 7.61 -17.86
N ASN A 105 9.94 7.35 -16.58
CA ASN A 105 10.94 7.22 -15.53
C ASN A 105 11.23 5.76 -15.13
N ALA A 106 10.92 4.78 -15.98
CA ALA A 106 11.29 3.39 -15.72
C ALA A 106 12.82 3.24 -15.67
N LYS A 107 13.27 2.39 -14.75
CA LYS A 107 14.69 1.99 -14.64
C LYS A 107 14.92 0.72 -15.46
N ILE A 108 15.66 0.84 -16.53
CA ILE A 108 16.04 -0.29 -17.37
C ILE A 108 17.54 -0.56 -17.22
N PRO A 109 17.96 -1.81 -16.92
CA PRO A 109 17.13 -2.96 -16.57
C PRO A 109 16.44 -2.78 -15.21
N CYS A 110 15.31 -3.48 -15.02
CA CYS A 110 14.44 -3.37 -13.84
C CYS A 110 15.07 -4.08 -12.61
N ILE A 111 16.25 -3.62 -12.20
CA ILE A 111 17.05 -4.20 -11.10
C ILE A 111 17.47 -3.08 -10.16
N GLY A 112 17.49 -3.39 -8.86
CA GLY A 112 17.96 -2.49 -7.80
C GLY A 112 18.86 -3.21 -6.80
N SER A 113 19.55 -2.46 -5.97
CA SER A 113 20.24 -3.00 -4.79
C SER A 113 19.21 -3.42 -3.72
N HIS A 114 19.69 -3.78 -2.53
CA HIS A 114 18.80 -4.07 -1.41
C HIS A 114 18.00 -2.83 -1.03
N PRO A 115 16.69 -2.97 -0.69
CA PRO A 115 15.88 -1.82 -0.31
C PRO A 115 16.37 -1.25 1.04
N ASN A 116 16.45 0.08 1.11
CA ASN A 116 16.70 0.80 2.35
C ASN A 116 15.45 0.82 3.24
N HIS A 117 14.29 0.84 2.58
CA HIS A 117 12.99 0.87 3.25
C HIS A 117 12.03 -0.12 2.59
N ILE A 118 11.24 -0.78 3.43
CA ILE A 118 10.05 -1.52 3.01
C ILE A 118 8.85 -0.79 3.61
N ILE A 119 7.82 -0.59 2.80
CA ILE A 119 6.56 0.02 3.21
C ILE A 119 5.44 -0.99 3.01
N PHE A 120 4.84 -1.42 4.11
CA PHE A 120 3.59 -2.18 4.10
C PHE A 120 2.43 -1.21 3.96
N LEU A 121 1.66 -1.38 2.90
CA LEU A 121 0.44 -0.60 2.67
C LEU A 121 -0.76 -1.37 3.18
N THR A 122 -1.56 -0.74 4.01
CA THR A 122 -2.86 -1.24 4.44
C THR A 122 -3.94 -0.21 4.14
N CYS A 123 -5.18 -0.65 4.09
CA CYS A 123 -6.34 0.22 3.99
C CYS A 123 -7.29 -0.13 5.14
N ASP A 124 -7.15 0.56 6.26
CA ASP A 124 -8.01 0.36 7.43
C ASP A 124 -9.29 1.19 7.30
N ALA A 125 -10.43 0.53 7.18
CA ALA A 125 -11.73 1.19 7.11
C ALA A 125 -12.37 1.41 8.49
N PHE A 126 -11.69 1.03 9.57
CA PHE A 126 -12.20 1.18 10.93
C PHE A 126 -11.66 2.42 11.65
N GLY A 127 -10.68 3.10 11.05
CA GLY A 127 -10.09 4.34 11.57
C GLY A 127 -9.19 4.14 12.80
N VAL A 128 -8.63 2.96 12.97
CA VAL A 128 -7.85 2.53 14.15
C VAL A 128 -6.36 2.64 13.90
N LEU A 129 -5.87 2.17 12.74
CA LEU A 129 -4.45 2.13 12.47
C LEU A 129 -3.90 3.54 12.17
N PRO A 130 -2.70 3.87 12.70
CA PRO A 130 -2.07 5.15 12.42
C PRO A 130 -1.75 5.33 10.94
N PRO A 131 -1.75 6.57 10.42
CA PRO A 131 -1.38 6.85 9.03
C PRO A 131 0.01 6.36 8.69
N ILE A 132 0.96 6.46 9.62
CA ILE A 132 2.34 5.99 9.47
C ILE A 132 2.86 5.45 10.81
N SER A 133 3.59 4.35 10.75
CA SER A 133 4.36 3.83 11.88
C SER A 133 5.62 3.11 11.42
N ALA A 134 6.68 3.20 12.23
CA ALA A 134 7.85 2.33 12.10
C ALA A 134 7.56 1.01 12.81
N ILE A 135 8.04 -0.10 12.23
CA ILE A 135 7.90 -1.45 12.79
C ILE A 135 9.23 -2.19 12.72
N ASN A 136 9.48 -3.05 13.69
CA ASN A 136 10.65 -3.93 13.71
C ASN A 136 10.42 -5.21 12.89
N SER A 137 11.43 -6.08 12.77
CA SER A 137 11.35 -7.30 11.97
C SER A 137 10.31 -8.30 12.49
N GLU A 138 10.09 -8.39 13.80
CA GLU A 138 9.05 -9.24 14.39
C GLU A 138 7.65 -8.72 14.07
N GLN A 139 7.43 -7.42 14.22
CA GLN A 139 6.18 -6.78 13.82
C GLN A 139 5.95 -6.88 12.30
N ALA A 140 7.02 -6.78 11.51
CA ALA A 140 6.95 -6.98 10.07
C ALA A 140 6.46 -8.37 9.71
N GLN A 141 6.95 -9.45 10.38
CA GLN A 141 6.44 -10.80 10.21
C GLN A 141 4.95 -10.89 10.54
N TYR A 142 4.54 -10.31 11.68
CA TYR A 142 3.14 -10.32 12.13
C TYR A 142 2.21 -9.65 11.13
N HIS A 143 2.56 -8.45 10.66
CA HIS A 143 1.75 -7.71 9.67
C HIS A 143 1.79 -8.36 8.30
N PHE A 144 2.93 -8.93 7.88
CA PHE A 144 3.07 -9.65 6.62
C PHE A 144 2.21 -10.92 6.59
N ILE A 145 2.27 -11.75 7.64
CA ILE A 145 1.42 -12.94 7.77
C ILE A 145 -0.05 -12.55 7.83
N SER A 146 -0.38 -11.47 8.55
CA SER A 146 -1.76 -11.00 8.64
C SER A 146 -2.29 -10.53 7.29
N GLY A 147 -1.47 -9.82 6.49
CA GLY A 147 -1.87 -9.31 5.18
C GLY A 147 -3.18 -8.51 5.25
N TYR A 148 -3.30 -7.66 6.28
CA TYR A 148 -4.57 -6.99 6.60
C TYR A 148 -4.89 -5.86 5.63
N THR A 149 -6.14 -5.84 5.19
CA THR A 149 -6.80 -4.69 4.57
C THR A 149 -8.30 -4.74 4.90
N ALA A 150 -9.01 -3.63 4.68
CA ALA A 150 -10.46 -3.63 4.73
C ALA A 150 -11.03 -3.49 3.32
N LYS A 151 -11.96 -4.39 2.96
CA LYS A 151 -12.80 -4.22 1.77
C LYS A 151 -13.91 -3.25 2.12
N VAL A 152 -14.14 -2.28 1.26
CA VAL A 152 -15.20 -1.27 1.42
C VAL A 152 -16.17 -1.32 0.24
N ALA A 153 -17.32 -0.73 0.38
CA ALA A 153 -18.33 -0.65 -0.68
C ALA A 153 -17.72 -0.14 -2.00
N GLY A 154 -18.01 -0.80 -3.12
CA GLY A 154 -17.49 -0.47 -4.44
C GLY A 154 -16.08 -1.00 -4.74
N THR A 155 -15.42 -1.71 -3.82
CA THR A 155 -14.15 -2.39 -4.11
C THR A 155 -14.33 -3.78 -4.70
N GLU A 156 -15.39 -4.48 -4.30
CA GLU A 156 -15.81 -5.77 -4.83
C GLU A 156 -17.34 -5.86 -4.92
N MET A 157 -17.83 -6.72 -5.80
CA MET A 157 -19.27 -6.97 -5.94
C MET A 157 -19.85 -7.55 -4.65
N GLY A 158 -20.95 -6.97 -4.14
CA GLY A 158 -21.66 -7.44 -2.95
C GLY A 158 -21.15 -6.91 -1.61
N VAL A 159 -20.06 -6.11 -1.58
CA VAL A 159 -19.58 -5.47 -0.35
C VAL A 159 -20.35 -4.16 -0.15
N THR A 160 -21.17 -4.11 0.89
CA THR A 160 -21.97 -2.92 1.30
C THR A 160 -21.43 -2.26 2.57
N GLU A 161 -20.80 -3.04 3.45
CA GLU A 161 -20.21 -2.61 4.72
C GLU A 161 -18.71 -2.97 4.77
N PRO A 162 -17.88 -2.24 5.51
CA PRO A 162 -16.48 -2.55 5.65
C PRO A 162 -16.24 -3.92 6.29
N ILE A 163 -15.43 -4.75 5.65
CA ILE A 163 -15.07 -6.08 6.13
C ILE A 163 -13.54 -6.15 6.27
N ALA A 164 -13.07 -6.51 7.48
CA ALA A 164 -11.66 -6.82 7.70
C ALA A 164 -11.29 -8.08 6.92
N THR A 165 -10.26 -7.99 6.09
CA THR A 165 -9.79 -9.08 5.25
C THR A 165 -8.33 -9.37 5.57
N PHE A 166 -7.99 -10.65 5.60
CA PHE A 166 -6.64 -11.12 5.89
C PHE A 166 -6.17 -12.03 4.75
N SER A 167 -5.17 -11.57 4.01
CA SER A 167 -4.57 -12.30 2.90
C SER A 167 -3.09 -12.52 3.21
N SER A 168 -2.76 -13.73 3.67
CA SER A 168 -1.40 -14.04 4.15
C SER A 168 -0.35 -13.64 3.14
N CYS A 169 0.66 -12.91 3.61
CA CYS A 169 1.77 -12.38 2.81
C CYS A 169 1.31 -11.44 1.69
N PHE A 170 0.12 -10.82 1.81
CA PHE A 170 -0.55 -10.02 0.78
C PHE A 170 -0.80 -10.75 -0.55
N GLY A 171 -0.79 -12.08 -0.55
CA GLY A 171 -0.89 -12.89 -1.75
C GLY A 171 -1.26 -14.34 -1.44
N ALA A 172 -2.20 -14.59 -0.53
CA ALA A 172 -2.55 -15.95 -0.06
C ALA A 172 -2.86 -16.93 -1.21
N ALA A 173 -3.46 -16.44 -2.31
CA ALA A 173 -3.79 -17.27 -3.47
C ALA A 173 -2.54 -17.76 -4.26
N PHE A 174 -1.39 -17.12 -4.07
CA PHE A 174 -0.14 -17.42 -4.77
C PHE A 174 0.88 -18.19 -3.91
N MET A 175 0.59 -18.40 -2.62
CA MET A 175 1.51 -19.04 -1.69
C MET A 175 1.57 -20.55 -1.91
N VAL A 176 2.76 -21.07 -2.27
CA VAL A 176 3.04 -22.51 -2.43
C VAL A 176 3.44 -23.13 -1.09
N TRP A 177 4.20 -22.39 -0.28
CA TRP A 177 4.63 -22.79 1.06
C TRP A 177 3.76 -22.20 2.15
N LYS A 178 3.91 -22.70 3.38
CA LYS A 178 3.25 -22.11 4.55
C LYS A 178 3.65 -20.63 4.70
N PRO A 179 2.73 -19.72 5.01
CA PRO A 179 3.01 -18.27 5.14
C PRO A 179 4.18 -17.95 6.09
N ILE A 180 4.34 -18.73 7.16
CA ILE A 180 5.45 -18.55 8.12
C ILE A 180 6.83 -18.70 7.48
N VAL A 181 6.97 -19.49 6.41
CA VAL A 181 8.26 -19.65 5.70
C VAL A 181 8.63 -18.34 5.00
N TYR A 182 7.67 -17.74 4.30
CA TYR A 182 7.89 -16.44 3.62
C TYR A 182 8.15 -15.31 4.62
N ALA A 183 7.44 -15.30 5.75
CA ALA A 183 7.63 -14.29 6.78
C ALA A 183 9.03 -14.37 7.42
N LYS A 184 9.54 -15.59 7.68
CA LYS A 184 10.90 -15.79 8.18
C LYS A 184 11.95 -15.33 7.17
N LEU A 185 11.79 -15.69 5.89
CA LEU A 185 12.70 -15.24 4.83
C LEU A 185 12.71 -13.71 4.71
N LEU A 186 11.56 -13.06 4.84
CA LEU A 186 11.46 -11.61 4.84
C LEU A 186 12.21 -11.00 6.04
N ALA A 187 11.98 -11.52 7.26
CA ALA A 187 12.66 -11.04 8.46
C ALA A 187 14.17 -11.22 8.39
N GLU A 188 14.66 -12.38 7.94
CA GLU A 188 16.09 -12.64 7.73
C GLU A 188 16.73 -11.61 6.80
N ARG A 189 16.02 -11.21 5.72
CA ARG A 189 16.52 -10.18 4.81
C ARG A 189 16.47 -8.79 5.41
N ILE A 190 15.40 -8.45 6.13
CA ILE A 190 15.28 -7.18 6.87
C ILE A 190 16.47 -7.03 7.82
N ASP A 191 16.76 -8.06 8.62
CA ASP A 191 17.82 -8.02 9.63
C ASP A 191 19.20 -8.03 8.96
N ARG A 192 19.41 -8.86 7.93
CA ARG A 192 20.69 -8.96 7.21
C ARG A 192 21.10 -7.68 6.53
N TYR A 193 20.15 -6.99 5.90
CA TYR A 193 20.42 -5.77 5.13
C TYR A 193 20.06 -4.49 5.89
N GLN A 194 19.66 -4.60 7.16
CA GLN A 194 19.32 -3.46 8.03
C GLN A 194 18.24 -2.56 7.38
N THR A 195 17.29 -3.19 6.70
CA THR A 195 16.21 -2.50 6.01
C THR A 195 15.21 -1.95 7.01
N LYS A 196 14.89 -0.68 6.95
CA LYS A 196 13.85 -0.05 7.79
C LYS A 196 12.47 -0.43 7.28
N VAL A 197 11.56 -0.77 8.18
CA VAL A 197 10.20 -1.18 7.81
C VAL A 197 9.17 -0.22 8.36
N TRP A 198 8.19 0.09 7.52
CA TRP A 198 7.10 1.03 7.80
C TRP A 198 5.76 0.39 7.49
N LEU A 199 4.75 0.76 8.27
CA LEU A 199 3.35 0.48 7.97
C LEU A 199 2.67 1.81 7.65
N ILE A 200 2.06 1.92 6.46
CA ILE A 200 1.29 3.08 6.04
C ILE A 200 -0.17 2.67 5.83
N ASN A 201 -1.07 3.39 6.51
CA ASN A 201 -2.50 3.25 6.34
C ASN A 201 -3.00 4.26 5.29
N THR A 202 -3.63 3.76 4.22
CA THR A 202 -4.27 4.57 3.17
C THR A 202 -5.80 4.63 3.33
N GLY A 203 -6.31 4.11 4.46
CA GLY A 203 -7.73 4.01 4.79
C GLY A 203 -8.29 5.24 5.49
N TRP A 204 -9.00 5.04 6.59
CA TRP A 204 -9.76 6.09 7.30
C TRP A 204 -9.07 6.54 8.58
N ILE A 205 -9.40 7.76 9.00
CA ILE A 205 -8.95 8.38 10.25
C ILE A 205 -10.07 9.23 10.84
N GLY A 206 -10.08 9.37 12.19
CA GLY A 206 -11.09 10.14 12.91
C GLY A 206 -12.46 9.47 12.98
N GLY A 207 -12.51 8.19 12.74
CA GLY A 207 -13.70 7.33 12.68
C GLY A 207 -13.57 6.30 11.58
N GLY A 208 -14.42 5.27 11.60
CA GLY A 208 -14.51 4.28 10.54
C GLY A 208 -15.20 4.82 9.27
N TYR A 209 -15.31 3.96 8.26
CA TYR A 209 -16.05 4.24 7.03
C TYR A 209 -17.45 4.79 7.34
N GLY A 210 -17.84 5.83 6.64
CA GLY A 210 -19.14 6.53 6.86
C GLY A 210 -19.13 7.58 7.98
N VAL A 211 -18.12 7.59 8.87
CA VAL A 211 -17.96 8.57 9.95
C VAL A 211 -16.67 9.36 9.78
N GLY A 212 -15.54 8.68 9.70
CA GLY A 212 -14.23 9.27 9.50
C GLY A 212 -13.99 9.73 8.05
N LYS A 213 -12.79 10.23 7.81
CA LYS A 213 -12.36 10.66 6.48
C LYS A 213 -11.25 9.74 5.97
N ARG A 214 -11.30 9.41 4.68
CA ARG A 214 -10.19 8.70 4.05
C ARG A 214 -8.94 9.59 4.03
N ILE A 215 -7.80 9.01 4.37
CA ILE A 215 -6.50 9.69 4.33
C ILE A 215 -6.24 10.17 2.91
N ASN A 216 -5.92 11.45 2.77
CA ASN A 216 -5.68 12.08 1.47
C ASN A 216 -4.42 11.49 0.82
N LEU A 217 -4.48 11.23 -0.50
CA LEU A 217 -3.35 10.76 -1.28
C LEU A 217 -2.12 11.67 -1.15
N ALA A 218 -2.31 12.99 -1.04
CA ALA A 218 -1.23 13.93 -0.81
C ALA A 218 -0.49 13.67 0.51
N TYR A 219 -1.22 13.29 1.57
CA TYR A 219 -0.60 12.91 2.85
C TYR A 219 0.16 11.58 2.75
N THR A 220 -0.42 10.59 2.06
CA THR A 220 0.27 9.32 1.82
C THR A 220 1.58 9.53 1.05
N ARG A 221 1.56 10.35 0.01
CA ARG A 221 2.76 10.72 -0.74
C ARG A 221 3.78 11.48 0.12
N ALA A 222 3.32 12.38 1.00
CA ALA A 222 4.19 13.11 1.91
C ALA A 222 4.90 12.17 2.91
N MET A 223 4.18 11.16 3.45
CA MET A 223 4.75 10.14 4.32
C MET A 223 5.82 9.30 3.59
N ILE A 224 5.53 8.83 2.38
CA ILE A 224 6.49 8.08 1.56
C ILE A 224 7.73 8.92 1.25
N ASN A 225 7.55 10.21 0.95
CA ASN A 225 8.68 11.12 0.73
C ASN A 225 9.54 11.27 1.96
N ALA A 226 8.91 11.48 3.13
CA ALA A 226 9.62 11.62 4.40
C ALA A 226 10.42 10.35 4.75
N ILE A 227 9.89 9.15 4.46
CA ILE A 227 10.60 7.88 4.59
C ILE A 227 11.79 7.84 3.63
N HIS A 228 11.58 8.14 2.37
CA HIS A 228 12.60 8.07 1.32
C HIS A 228 13.77 9.03 1.56
N GLU A 229 13.50 10.17 2.16
CA GLU A 229 14.44 11.23 2.49
C GLU A 229 15.03 11.08 3.90
N ASP A 230 14.75 9.95 4.59
CA ASP A 230 15.21 9.66 5.96
C ASP A 230 14.89 10.76 6.99
N LEU A 231 13.77 11.49 6.83
CA LEU A 231 13.43 12.64 7.67
C LEU A 231 13.01 12.27 9.10
N PHE A 232 12.89 10.98 9.41
CA PHE A 232 12.50 10.50 10.74
C PHE A 232 13.68 10.20 11.67
N GLN A 233 14.95 10.42 11.26
CA GLN A 233 16.12 10.09 12.06
C GLN A 233 16.18 10.80 13.43
N ASN A 234 15.68 12.05 13.50
CA ASN A 234 15.70 12.87 14.72
C ASN A 234 14.28 13.16 15.25
N VAL A 235 13.29 12.39 14.82
CA VAL A 235 11.90 12.53 15.27
C VAL A 235 11.66 11.60 16.45
N ALA A 236 10.99 12.10 17.49
CA ALA A 236 10.55 11.27 18.60
C ALA A 236 9.39 10.36 18.17
N PHE A 237 9.33 9.15 18.71
CA PHE A 237 8.25 8.20 18.46
C PHE A 237 7.49 7.91 19.74
N THR A 238 6.19 7.69 19.61
CA THR A 238 5.31 7.20 20.67
C THR A 238 4.76 5.83 20.28
N THR A 239 4.58 4.93 21.25
CA THR A 239 4.05 3.59 21.00
C THR A 239 2.54 3.59 21.17
N GLU A 240 1.84 3.14 20.16
CA GLU A 240 0.41 2.93 20.17
C GLU A 240 0.07 1.65 20.98
N PRO A 241 -0.91 1.69 21.91
CA PRO A 241 -1.04 0.66 22.95
C PRO A 241 -1.66 -0.66 22.50
N TYR A 242 -2.32 -0.73 21.34
CA TYR A 242 -3.04 -1.93 20.90
C TYR A 242 -2.22 -2.83 19.98
N PHE A 243 -1.48 -2.25 19.06
CA PHE A 243 -0.64 -2.96 18.07
C PHE A 243 0.86 -2.76 18.31
N ASN A 244 1.23 -2.01 19.34
CA ASN A 244 2.60 -1.61 19.66
C ASN A 244 3.34 -0.89 18.51
N LEU A 245 2.59 -0.18 17.66
CA LEU A 245 3.14 0.54 16.53
C LEU A 245 3.87 1.81 16.98
N SER A 246 5.07 2.05 16.44
CA SER A 246 5.86 3.25 16.74
C SER A 246 5.45 4.39 15.81
N ILE A 247 4.73 5.37 16.36
CA ILE A 247 4.18 6.52 15.62
C ILE A 247 5.14 7.70 15.73
N PRO A 248 5.58 8.34 14.63
CA PRO A 248 6.39 9.56 14.70
C PRO A 248 5.55 10.72 15.23
N SER A 249 6.15 11.55 16.12
CA SER A 249 5.47 12.72 16.69
C SER A 249 5.17 13.81 15.66
N THR A 250 5.92 13.86 14.58
CA THR A 250 5.74 14.80 13.47
C THR A 250 6.05 14.12 12.13
N CYS A 251 5.38 14.58 11.06
CA CYS A 251 5.70 14.23 9.69
C CYS A 251 5.53 15.48 8.81
N PRO A 252 6.49 15.81 7.94
CA PRO A 252 6.39 16.98 7.09
C PRO A 252 5.11 17.01 6.27
N ASN A 253 4.48 18.18 6.18
CA ASN A 253 3.25 18.43 5.42
C ASN A 253 2.02 17.62 5.90
N ILE A 254 2.05 17.09 7.12
CA ILE A 254 0.94 16.36 7.74
C ILE A 254 0.61 17.00 9.08
N PRO A 255 -0.68 17.29 9.35
CA PRO A 255 -1.10 17.74 10.67
C PRO A 255 -0.78 16.69 11.73
N SER A 256 -0.09 17.08 12.82
CA SER A 256 0.25 16.14 13.91
C SER A 256 -0.98 15.52 14.57
N THR A 257 -2.12 16.21 14.53
CA THR A 257 -3.41 15.76 15.10
C THR A 257 -3.96 14.49 14.45
N ILE A 258 -3.47 14.10 13.26
CA ILE A 258 -3.92 12.87 12.60
C ILE A 258 -2.93 11.71 12.74
N LEU A 259 -1.69 11.96 13.21
CA LEU A 259 -0.66 10.92 13.29
C LEU A 259 -1.00 9.87 14.34
N ASN A 260 -1.49 10.29 15.50
CA ASN A 260 -2.01 9.36 16.50
C ASN A 260 -3.54 9.22 16.32
N PRO A 261 -4.05 8.04 15.94
CA PRO A 261 -5.45 7.88 15.56
C PRO A 261 -6.44 8.31 16.65
N ILE A 262 -6.16 8.00 17.92
CA ILE A 262 -7.05 8.36 19.02
C ILE A 262 -7.28 9.88 19.11
N ASP A 263 -6.29 10.70 18.73
CA ASP A 263 -6.42 12.16 18.83
C ASP A 263 -7.37 12.71 17.78
N ALA A 264 -7.49 12.01 16.64
CA ALA A 264 -8.39 12.37 15.55
C ALA A 264 -9.87 11.98 15.80
N TRP A 265 -10.14 11.04 16.71
CA TRP A 265 -11.51 10.66 17.04
C TRP A 265 -12.16 11.67 17.99
N SER A 266 -13.44 12.00 17.76
CA SER A 266 -14.23 12.83 18.68
C SER A 266 -14.60 12.06 19.94
N ASP A 267 -14.93 10.78 19.83
CA ASP A 267 -15.24 9.85 20.90
C ASP A 267 -14.09 8.88 21.13
N LYS A 268 -13.36 9.10 22.24
CA LYS A 268 -12.18 8.28 22.60
C LYS A 268 -12.56 6.88 23.06
N ASP A 269 -13.70 6.73 23.71
CA ASP A 269 -14.18 5.42 24.17
C ASP A 269 -14.61 4.55 23.00
N ALA A 270 -15.26 5.14 22.00
CA ALA A 270 -15.58 4.46 20.75
C ALA A 270 -14.31 4.02 20.00
N TYR A 271 -13.26 4.85 19.98
CA TYR A 271 -11.95 4.45 19.44
C TYR A 271 -11.39 3.21 20.16
N VAL A 272 -11.36 3.25 21.49
CA VAL A 272 -10.82 2.14 22.32
C VAL A 272 -11.58 0.85 22.05
N LEU A 273 -12.89 0.90 21.96
CA LEU A 273 -13.72 -0.26 21.65
C LEU A 273 -13.40 -0.83 20.26
N GLN A 274 -13.29 0.05 19.26
CA GLN A 274 -12.99 -0.35 17.89
C GLN A 274 -11.56 -0.90 17.74
N ALA A 275 -10.59 -0.31 18.43
CA ALA A 275 -9.21 -0.77 18.45
C ALA A 275 -9.08 -2.18 19.04
N LYS A 276 -9.74 -2.44 20.17
CA LYS A 276 -9.79 -3.77 20.78
C LYS A 276 -10.46 -4.80 19.86
N LYS A 277 -11.54 -4.40 19.18
CA LYS A 277 -12.25 -5.27 18.22
C LYS A 277 -11.33 -5.65 17.05
N LEU A 278 -10.65 -4.67 16.45
CA LEU A 278 -9.74 -4.93 15.34
C LEU A 278 -8.54 -5.76 15.79
N LYS A 279 -7.94 -5.45 16.96
CA LYS A 279 -6.85 -6.24 17.53
C LYS A 279 -7.23 -7.70 17.71
N LYS A 280 -8.44 -7.97 18.23
CA LYS A 280 -8.94 -9.33 18.35
C LYS A 280 -9.02 -10.06 17.01
N LEU A 281 -9.47 -9.39 15.95
CA LEU A 281 -9.51 -9.99 14.60
C LEU A 281 -8.11 -10.37 14.11
N PHE A 282 -7.11 -9.52 14.37
CA PHE A 282 -5.71 -9.83 14.07
C PHE A 282 -5.21 -11.04 14.86
N ASP A 283 -5.49 -11.10 16.16
CA ASP A 283 -5.04 -12.20 17.01
C ASP A 283 -5.70 -13.52 16.61
N ASP A 284 -7.01 -13.51 16.38
CA ASP A 284 -7.77 -14.69 15.91
C ASP A 284 -7.25 -15.19 14.54
N ASN A 285 -6.82 -14.25 13.67
CA ASN A 285 -6.20 -14.61 12.40
C ASN A 285 -4.80 -15.20 12.60
N TYR A 286 -3.97 -14.60 13.45
CA TYR A 286 -2.58 -15.01 13.65
C TYR A 286 -2.44 -16.38 14.33
N LEU A 287 -3.40 -16.76 15.19
CA LEU A 287 -3.47 -18.10 15.81
C LEU A 287 -3.48 -19.26 14.79
N LYS A 288 -3.91 -18.99 13.55
CA LYS A 288 -3.91 -20.02 12.48
C LYS A 288 -2.50 -20.40 12.00
N PHE A 289 -1.48 -19.62 12.37
CA PHE A 289 -0.12 -19.76 11.88
C PHE A 289 0.89 -20.14 13.00
N GLN A 290 0.43 -20.26 14.23
CA GLN A 290 1.17 -20.81 15.35
C GLN A 290 1.02 -22.34 15.40
#